data_64c2949f187fa749be65bc390a0cbeed
#
_entry.id   64c2949f187fa749be65bc390a0cbeed
#
_cell.length_a   1.000
_cell.length_b   1.000
_cell.length_c   1.000
_cell.angle_alpha   90.00
_cell.angle_beta   90.00
_cell.angle_gamma   90.00
#
_symmetry.space_group_name_H-M   'P 1'
#
loop_
_entity.id
_entity.type
_entity.pdbx_description
1 polymer ?
#
loop_
_entity_poly.entity_id
_entity_poly.type
_entity_poly.pdbx_seq_one_letter_code
_entity_poly.pdbx_strand_id
1 'polypeptide(L)'
;MHTNLIPSRLLAAGRALLAGSRWWAWLAAIAAAGTTAAYLTAAAGQAGLARPAQAGTDTLAERLSCGPAHYIIQCYSPAQYRVAYGVAPLLRNGIDGRGETVVMPELANAPGPDFTDIRKDLAAFDRKFGLPAPKLKVTTTLAGASAPYVAGTEEVEDTEIVHAMAPGATLDVVLVPGNAAAGPANFTLAISGLIRAAITQRAAVISISASEGETLFTRAEVAQIHAALGQAAGHGITVVASSGDTGAVSDNGPPRQVSLPASDPLVLGVGGTALNASYQTGAYHGEMAWNADTDASGGGYSQLFGRPSYQDGVPGIGAMRGVPDVAADADSTTAMALTFTGGVLIPAQGTSAATPLWAAVIALADQEAGRHLGVVNPAIYRVARGGEYHRAFHDVVTGDNSVLWPSGVFLGYEAGPGWDPVTGWGSPDAQVLVPLLARSAGH
;
A
#
# COMPACT_ATOMS: atom_id res chain seq x y z
N MET A 1 -55.68 32.24 10.48
CA MET A 1 -55.03 31.21 9.67
C MET A 1 -53.54 31.53 9.61
N HIS A 2 -52.76 31.00 10.52
CA HIS A 2 -51.33 31.20 10.60
C HIS A 2 -50.65 29.93 10.15
N THR A 3 -49.93 29.96 9.05
CA THR A 3 -49.03 28.90 8.60
C THR A 3 -47.60 29.24 9.01
N ASN A 4 -47.05 28.46 9.93
CA ASN A 4 -45.65 28.55 10.36
C ASN A 4 -44.73 27.98 9.29
N LEU A 5 -43.84 28.83 8.80
CA LEU A 5 -42.68 28.46 7.97
C LEU A 5 -41.53 28.06 8.92
N ILE A 6 -41.07 26.83 8.86
CA ILE A 6 -39.86 26.35 9.53
C ILE A 6 -38.66 26.68 8.62
N PRO A 7 -37.57 27.29 9.11
CA PRO A 7 -36.44 27.66 8.26
C PRO A 7 -35.58 26.44 7.90
N SER A 8 -35.25 26.35 6.63
CA SER A 8 -34.45 25.30 5.94
C SER A 8 -32.93 25.40 6.21
N ARG A 9 -32.48 25.53 7.45
CA ARG A 9 -31.05 25.63 7.82
C ARG A 9 -30.51 24.48 8.67
N LEU A 10 -31.27 23.43 8.92
CA LEU A 10 -30.86 22.27 9.74
C LEU A 10 -30.58 21.00 8.98
N LEU A 11 -30.59 21.01 7.63
CA LEU A 11 -30.31 19.85 6.79
C LEU A 11 -28.89 19.81 6.19
N ALA A 12 -28.07 20.84 6.43
CA ALA A 12 -26.70 20.90 5.89
C ALA A 12 -25.62 20.36 6.86
N ALA A 13 -25.94 20.16 8.14
CA ALA A 13 -24.99 19.68 9.13
C ALA A 13 -24.96 18.14 9.32
N GLY A 14 -25.88 17.43 8.69
CA GLY A 14 -26.00 15.96 8.80
C GLY A 14 -25.27 15.14 7.73
N ARG A 15 -24.72 15.79 6.72
CA ARG A 15 -24.04 15.09 5.59
C ARG A 15 -22.52 15.08 5.67
N ALA A 16 -21.91 15.81 6.60
CA ALA A 16 -20.45 15.88 6.76
C ALA A 16 -19.89 14.83 7.74
N LEU A 17 -20.72 14.00 8.35
CA LEU A 17 -20.31 13.03 9.37
C LEU A 17 -20.29 11.56 8.87
N LEU A 18 -20.52 11.30 7.59
CA LEU A 18 -20.53 9.94 7.03
C LEU A 18 -19.43 9.70 5.97
N ALA A 19 -18.56 10.67 5.70
CA ALA A 19 -17.46 10.55 4.75
C ALA A 19 -16.07 10.44 5.43
N GLY A 20 -16.02 10.00 6.66
CA GLY A 20 -14.79 9.62 7.34
C GLY A 20 -14.61 8.11 7.17
N SER A 21 -13.52 7.71 6.56
CA SER A 21 -13.09 6.33 6.35
C SER A 21 -13.61 5.36 7.41
N ARG A 22 -14.35 4.35 7.04
CA ARG A 22 -14.94 3.29 7.90
C ARG A 22 -13.90 2.51 8.71
N TRP A 23 -12.63 2.72 8.47
CA TRP A 23 -11.49 2.23 9.24
C TRP A 23 -11.60 2.50 10.74
N TRP A 24 -12.12 3.65 11.14
CA TRP A 24 -12.32 4.04 12.55
C TRP A 24 -13.38 3.23 13.30
N ALA A 25 -14.33 2.63 12.60
CA ALA A 25 -15.39 1.85 13.25
C ALA A 25 -14.89 0.50 13.80
N TRP A 26 -13.85 -0.08 13.21
CA TRP A 26 -13.24 -1.33 13.67
C TRP A 26 -12.30 -1.12 14.86
N LEU A 27 -11.51 -0.05 14.86
CA LEU A 27 -10.61 0.30 15.96
C LEU A 27 -11.37 0.80 17.19
N ALA A 28 -12.48 1.52 17.03
CA ALA A 28 -13.33 1.96 18.14
C ALA A 28 -13.99 0.78 18.89
N ALA A 29 -14.24 -0.34 18.22
CA ALA A 29 -14.73 -1.56 18.87
C ALA A 29 -13.66 -2.25 19.73
N ILE A 30 -12.38 -2.05 19.45
CA ILE A 30 -11.24 -2.59 20.22
C ILE A 30 -10.98 -1.76 21.48
N ALA A 31 -11.20 -0.44 21.46
CA ALA A 31 -10.95 0.46 22.59
C ALA A 31 -12.01 0.39 23.70
N ALA A 32 -13.21 -0.08 23.41
CA ALA A 32 -14.30 -0.13 24.40
C ALA A 32 -14.26 -1.34 25.37
N ALA A 33 -13.33 -2.29 25.20
CA ALA A 33 -13.22 -3.51 26.01
C ALA A 33 -12.06 -3.51 27.02
N GLY A 34 -11.37 -2.39 27.23
CA GLY A 34 -10.21 -2.28 28.13
C GLY A 34 -10.58 -1.94 29.56
N THR A 35 -11.05 -2.88 30.39
CA THR A 35 -11.05 -2.75 31.86
C THR A 35 -9.95 -3.62 32.45
N THR A 36 -8.96 -2.93 33.01
CA THR A 36 -8.03 -3.28 34.10
C THR A 36 -8.05 -4.69 34.70
N ALA A 37 -6.93 -5.41 34.61
CA ALA A 37 -6.51 -6.34 35.67
C ALA A 37 -4.98 -6.26 35.83
N ALA A 38 -4.57 -5.72 36.95
CA ALA A 38 -3.19 -5.73 37.42
C ALA A 38 -2.82 -7.12 37.92
N TYR A 39 -1.69 -7.69 37.47
CA TYR A 39 -1.02 -8.77 38.15
C TYR A 39 0.46 -8.42 38.35
N LEU A 40 0.81 -8.13 39.60
CA LEU A 40 2.17 -8.16 40.13
C LEU A 40 2.54 -9.63 40.40
N THR A 41 3.64 -10.10 39.82
CA THR A 41 4.44 -11.15 40.47
C THR A 41 5.92 -10.93 40.11
N ALA A 42 6.71 -10.81 41.16
CA ALA A 42 8.16 -10.79 41.14
C ALA A 42 8.71 -12.17 40.85
N ALA A 43 9.78 -12.26 40.06
CA ALA A 43 10.68 -13.41 40.08
C ALA A 43 12.11 -12.95 39.85
N ALA A 44 12.94 -13.45 40.73
CA ALA A 44 14.34 -13.15 40.94
C ALA A 44 15.26 -13.64 39.81
N GLY A 45 16.42 -12.99 39.72
CA GLY A 45 17.40 -13.15 38.67
C GLY A 45 18.12 -14.49 38.57
N GLN A 46 18.62 -14.73 37.38
CA GLN A 46 19.85 -15.48 37.14
C GLN A 46 20.63 -14.81 36.01
N ALA A 47 21.86 -14.39 36.34
CA ALA A 47 22.83 -13.92 35.38
C ALA A 47 23.33 -15.12 34.55
N GLY A 48 22.95 -15.19 33.29
CA GLY A 48 23.46 -16.15 32.32
C GLY A 48 24.30 -15.45 31.27
N LEU A 49 25.50 -15.94 31.09
CA LEU A 49 26.56 -15.49 30.17
C LEU A 49 26.00 -15.27 28.75
N ALA A 50 26.28 -14.10 28.18
CA ALA A 50 25.97 -13.75 26.81
C ALA A 50 26.59 -14.74 25.83
N ARG A 51 25.78 -15.52 25.14
CA ARG A 51 26.15 -16.24 23.92
C ARG A 51 26.24 -15.24 22.77
N PRO A 52 27.23 -15.40 21.86
CA PRO A 52 27.24 -14.58 20.64
C PRO A 52 25.97 -14.85 19.84
N ALA A 53 25.36 -13.77 19.33
CA ALA A 53 24.19 -13.85 18.48
C ALA A 53 24.49 -14.73 17.25
N GLN A 54 23.93 -15.92 17.23
CA GLN A 54 23.83 -16.71 16.01
C GLN A 54 22.88 -15.94 15.08
N ALA A 55 23.33 -15.67 13.85
CA ALA A 55 22.48 -15.18 12.78
C ALA A 55 21.21 -16.03 12.76
N GLY A 56 20.05 -15.41 12.97
CA GLY A 56 18.77 -16.09 13.04
C GLY A 56 18.56 -16.87 11.77
N THR A 57 18.41 -18.17 11.90
CA THR A 57 17.85 -18.99 10.83
C THR A 57 16.40 -18.54 10.70
N ASP A 58 16.05 -17.92 9.55
CA ASP A 58 14.68 -17.62 9.15
C ASP A 58 13.83 -18.88 9.32
N THR A 59 13.06 -18.94 10.39
CA THR A 59 12.18 -20.09 10.64
C THR A 59 10.91 -19.90 9.83
N LEU A 60 10.94 -20.32 8.57
CA LEU A 60 9.78 -20.36 7.67
C LEU A 60 8.58 -21.13 8.24
N ALA A 61 8.79 -21.94 9.28
CA ALA A 61 7.78 -22.86 9.80
C ALA A 61 6.90 -22.30 10.94
N GLU A 62 7.09 -21.04 11.36
CA GLU A 62 6.27 -20.48 12.44
C GLU A 62 4.90 -20.07 11.91
N ARG A 63 3.84 -20.64 12.48
CA ARG A 63 2.47 -20.16 12.26
C ARG A 63 2.24 -18.92 13.12
N LEU A 64 2.11 -17.78 12.48
CA LEU A 64 1.84 -16.52 13.15
C LEU A 64 0.34 -16.32 13.33
N SER A 65 -0.04 -15.77 14.46
CA SER A 65 -1.43 -15.40 14.75
C SER A 65 -1.48 -13.88 14.92
N CYS A 66 -2.25 -13.22 14.09
CA CYS A 66 -2.47 -11.78 14.10
C CYS A 66 -3.86 -11.46 14.65
N GLY A 67 -4.00 -10.27 15.23
CA GLY A 67 -5.26 -9.76 15.74
C GLY A 67 -5.45 -9.95 17.24
N PRO A 68 -6.49 -9.33 17.81
CA PRO A 68 -6.81 -9.43 19.23
C PRO A 68 -7.27 -10.86 19.61
N ALA A 69 -7.10 -11.26 20.87
CA ALA A 69 -7.31 -12.63 21.37
C ALA A 69 -8.67 -13.27 21.03
N HIS A 70 -9.68 -12.49 20.68
CA HIS A 70 -11.01 -12.94 20.30
C HIS A 70 -11.26 -13.01 18.77
N TYR A 71 -10.29 -12.54 17.96
CA TYR A 71 -10.32 -12.62 16.50
C TYR A 71 -8.90 -12.85 15.99
N ILE A 72 -8.53 -14.11 15.87
CA ILE A 72 -7.18 -14.51 15.48
C ILE A 72 -7.21 -14.97 14.02
N ILE A 73 -6.38 -14.32 13.21
CA ILE A 73 -6.11 -14.65 11.82
C ILE A 73 -4.73 -15.31 11.73
N GLN A 74 -4.57 -16.26 10.82
CA GLN A 74 -3.27 -16.82 10.51
C GLN A 74 -2.57 -15.90 9.49
N CYS A 75 -1.41 -15.34 9.87
CA CYS A 75 -0.64 -14.45 9.00
C CYS A 75 0.61 -15.13 8.44
N TYR A 76 1.12 -14.60 7.34
CA TYR A 76 2.43 -14.93 6.82
C TYR A 76 3.51 -14.09 7.50
N SER A 77 4.71 -14.65 7.65
CA SER A 77 5.90 -13.89 8.02
C SER A 77 6.48 -13.15 6.80
N PRO A 78 7.33 -12.12 7.02
CA PRO A 78 8.12 -11.51 5.95
C PRO A 78 8.91 -12.52 5.11
N ALA A 79 9.46 -13.56 5.73
CA ALA A 79 10.20 -14.61 5.03
C ALA A 79 9.32 -15.41 4.07
N GLN A 80 8.07 -15.70 4.46
CA GLN A 80 7.10 -16.40 3.59
C GLN A 80 6.66 -15.51 2.42
N TYR A 81 6.41 -14.22 2.66
CA TYR A 81 6.10 -13.26 1.59
C TYR A 81 7.24 -13.12 0.58
N ARG A 82 8.51 -13.04 1.06
CA ARG A 82 9.69 -13.02 0.19
C ARG A 82 9.79 -14.24 -0.71
N VAL A 83 9.36 -15.40 -0.23
CA VAL A 83 9.31 -16.62 -1.05
C VAL A 83 8.14 -16.55 -2.03
N ALA A 84 6.94 -16.20 -1.57
CA ALA A 84 5.74 -16.16 -2.40
C ALA A 84 5.90 -15.21 -3.61
N TYR A 85 6.48 -14.03 -3.39
CA TYR A 85 6.68 -13.01 -4.42
C TYR A 85 8.08 -13.03 -5.07
N GLY A 86 8.85 -14.12 -4.91
CA GLY A 86 10.13 -14.29 -5.59
C GLY A 86 11.24 -13.33 -5.15
N VAL A 87 11.11 -12.65 -4.00
CA VAL A 87 12.12 -11.69 -3.49
C VAL A 87 13.29 -12.39 -2.82
N ALA A 88 13.07 -13.52 -2.16
CA ALA A 88 14.11 -14.23 -1.40
C ALA A 88 15.39 -14.53 -2.21
N PRO A 89 15.36 -14.93 -3.49
CA PRO A 89 16.55 -15.14 -4.28
C PRO A 89 17.33 -13.84 -4.56
N LEU A 90 16.64 -12.71 -4.76
CA LEU A 90 17.27 -11.40 -4.99
C LEU A 90 18.08 -10.97 -3.76
N LEU A 91 17.49 -11.08 -2.56
CA LEU A 91 18.17 -10.75 -1.31
C LEU A 91 19.43 -11.61 -1.10
N ARG A 92 19.36 -12.91 -1.39
CA ARG A 92 20.55 -13.80 -1.32
C ARG A 92 21.65 -13.39 -2.29
N ASN A 93 21.31 -12.77 -3.40
CA ASN A 93 22.25 -12.26 -4.41
C ASN A 93 22.72 -10.82 -4.12
N GLY A 94 22.28 -10.23 -2.97
CA GLY A 94 22.68 -8.89 -2.58
C GLY A 94 21.87 -7.78 -3.23
N ILE A 95 20.76 -8.09 -3.91
CA ILE A 95 19.78 -7.11 -4.39
C ILE A 95 18.74 -6.95 -3.29
N ASP A 96 18.93 -5.94 -2.44
CA ASP A 96 18.19 -5.70 -1.20
C ASP A 96 17.65 -4.27 -1.09
N GLY A 97 17.72 -3.47 -2.16
CA GLY A 97 17.30 -2.07 -2.21
C GLY A 97 18.35 -1.08 -1.70
N ARG A 98 19.59 -1.53 -1.44
CA ARG A 98 20.66 -0.66 -0.95
C ARG A 98 20.99 0.45 -1.96
N GLY A 99 21.08 1.67 -1.44
CA GLY A 99 21.33 2.85 -2.26
C GLY A 99 20.05 3.59 -2.62
N GLU A 100 18.91 2.90 -2.59
CA GLU A 100 17.62 3.45 -2.93
C GLU A 100 16.91 4.07 -1.72
N THR A 101 16.09 5.09 -1.97
CA THR A 101 15.24 5.72 -0.97
C THR A 101 13.79 5.58 -1.40
N VAL A 102 12.96 4.99 -0.53
CA VAL A 102 11.51 4.92 -0.71
C VAL A 102 10.88 5.97 0.22
N VAL A 103 10.14 6.89 -0.38
CA VAL A 103 9.42 7.96 0.33
C VAL A 103 7.96 7.56 0.50
N MET A 104 7.44 7.73 1.71
CA MET A 104 6.05 7.44 2.08
C MET A 104 5.44 8.66 2.78
N PRO A 105 4.18 9.04 2.51
CA PRO A 105 3.54 10.12 3.24
C PRO A 105 3.14 9.68 4.63
N GLU A 106 3.32 10.56 5.62
CA GLU A 106 2.58 10.56 6.86
C GLU A 106 1.60 11.73 6.84
N LEU A 107 0.33 11.44 6.99
CA LEU A 107 -0.69 12.46 7.06
C LEU A 107 -0.68 13.05 8.47
N ALA A 108 -0.42 14.36 8.59
CA ALA A 108 -0.28 15.08 9.85
C ALA A 108 -1.58 15.02 10.67
N ASN A 109 -1.76 13.98 11.45
CA ASN A 109 -2.84 13.84 12.42
C ASN A 109 -2.37 14.24 13.82
N ALA A 110 -3.27 14.70 14.67
CA ALA A 110 -2.97 14.94 16.07
C ALA A 110 -2.65 13.59 16.75
N PRO A 111 -1.63 13.53 17.63
CA PRO A 111 -1.35 12.32 18.40
C PRO A 111 -2.59 11.85 19.16
N GLY A 112 -2.88 10.55 19.08
CA GLY A 112 -4.02 9.91 19.74
C GLY A 112 -3.65 8.51 20.24
N PRO A 113 -4.57 7.76 20.84
CA PRO A 113 -4.30 6.41 21.33
C PRO A 113 -3.95 5.40 20.24
N ASP A 114 -4.28 5.73 18.99
CA ASP A 114 -4.03 4.89 17.81
C ASP A 114 -2.72 5.23 17.10
N PHE A 115 -1.84 6.03 17.75
CA PHE A 115 -0.54 6.39 17.24
C PHE A 115 0.58 5.82 18.10
N THR A 116 1.65 5.42 17.45
CA THR A 116 2.82 4.78 18.06
C THR A 116 4.12 5.48 17.66
N ASP A 117 5.23 5.09 18.28
CA ASP A 117 6.58 5.49 17.83
C ASP A 117 7.07 4.49 16.79
N ILE A 118 7.06 4.87 15.53
CA ILE A 118 7.44 4.03 14.38
C ILE A 118 8.82 3.36 14.54
N ARG A 119 9.75 3.99 15.26
CA ARG A 119 11.08 3.40 15.54
C ARG A 119 10.97 2.19 16.46
N LYS A 120 10.01 2.22 17.41
CA LYS A 120 9.78 1.11 18.35
C LYS A 120 9.11 -0.05 17.67
N ASP A 121 8.18 0.23 16.77
CA ASP A 121 7.47 -0.82 16.03
C ASP A 121 8.42 -1.49 15.05
N LEU A 122 9.14 -0.75 14.21
CA LEU A 122 10.18 -1.30 13.35
C LEU A 122 11.23 -2.11 14.14
N ALA A 123 11.69 -1.61 15.31
CA ALA A 123 12.62 -2.37 16.12
C ALA A 123 12.00 -3.64 16.74
N ALA A 124 10.70 -3.67 17.00
CA ALA A 124 9.98 -4.87 17.42
C ALA A 124 9.83 -5.87 16.27
N PHE A 125 9.50 -5.36 15.09
CA PHE A 125 9.40 -6.11 13.85
C PHE A 125 10.74 -6.78 13.50
N ASP A 126 11.83 -6.03 13.49
CA ASP A 126 13.18 -6.55 13.22
C ASP A 126 13.58 -7.66 14.20
N ARG A 127 13.34 -7.45 15.50
CA ARG A 127 13.62 -8.47 16.51
C ARG A 127 12.77 -9.71 16.33
N LYS A 128 11.48 -9.54 15.98
CA LYS A 128 10.55 -10.67 15.80
C LYS A 128 10.92 -11.50 14.59
N PHE A 129 11.31 -10.85 13.49
CA PHE A 129 11.52 -11.52 12.20
C PHE A 129 12.99 -11.65 11.77
N GLY A 130 13.92 -11.24 12.62
CA GLY A 130 15.36 -11.38 12.34
C GLY A 130 15.85 -10.45 11.23
N LEU A 131 15.24 -9.27 11.08
CA LEU A 131 15.62 -8.31 10.04
C LEU A 131 16.80 -7.42 10.49
N PRO A 132 17.57 -6.89 9.54
CA PRO A 132 18.60 -5.88 9.87
C PRO A 132 17.94 -4.58 10.33
N ALA A 133 18.66 -3.79 11.12
CA ALA A 133 18.16 -2.48 11.53
C ALA A 133 17.84 -1.58 10.31
N PRO A 134 16.68 -0.90 10.27
CA PRO A 134 16.25 -0.11 9.16
C PRO A 134 17.02 1.20 9.04
N LYS A 135 17.17 1.71 7.81
CA LYS A 135 17.63 3.08 7.57
C LYS A 135 16.41 3.99 7.51
N LEU A 136 15.90 4.39 8.69
CA LEU A 136 14.71 5.23 8.81
C LEU A 136 15.07 6.71 8.88
N LYS A 137 14.39 7.52 8.09
CA LYS A 137 14.29 8.98 8.21
C LYS A 137 12.82 9.34 8.44
N VAL A 138 12.60 10.41 9.22
CA VAL A 138 11.30 11.06 9.32
C VAL A 138 11.52 12.53 9.04
N THR A 139 10.91 13.03 8.00
CA THR A 139 11.05 14.40 7.51
C THR A 139 9.70 15.12 7.51
N THR A 140 9.69 16.43 7.33
CA THR A 140 8.44 17.20 7.27
C THR A 140 8.50 18.28 6.21
N THR A 141 7.38 18.50 5.54
CA THR A 141 7.17 19.65 4.66
C THR A 141 6.58 20.86 5.38
N LEU A 142 6.25 20.70 6.67
CA LEU A 142 5.68 21.77 7.50
C LEU A 142 6.77 22.73 7.99
N ALA A 143 6.68 23.99 7.58
CA ALA A 143 7.66 25.01 7.96
C ALA A 143 7.70 25.19 9.49
N GLY A 144 8.92 25.11 10.08
CA GLY A 144 9.13 25.34 11.51
C GLY A 144 8.70 24.18 12.43
N ALA A 145 8.21 23.07 11.88
CA ALA A 145 7.89 21.87 12.65
C ALA A 145 9.08 20.90 12.67
N SER A 146 9.25 20.18 13.80
CA SER A 146 10.00 18.92 13.83
C SER A 146 9.05 17.79 13.53
N ALA A 147 9.43 16.87 12.65
CA ALA A 147 8.62 15.67 12.41
C ALA A 147 8.68 14.78 13.67
N PRO A 148 7.53 14.52 14.33
CA PRO A 148 7.50 13.54 15.40
C PRO A 148 7.69 12.14 14.78
N TYR A 149 8.28 11.21 15.53
CA TYR A 149 8.32 9.79 15.14
C TYR A 149 7.00 9.08 15.51
N VAL A 150 5.88 9.74 15.30
CA VAL A 150 4.54 9.23 15.63
C VAL A 150 3.88 8.82 14.33
N ALA A 151 3.41 7.59 14.26
CA ALA A 151 2.81 7.00 13.08
C ALA A 151 1.49 6.30 13.44
N GLY A 152 0.55 6.29 12.55
CA GLY A 152 -0.62 5.45 12.61
C GLY A 152 -0.35 4.04 12.08
N THR A 153 -1.39 3.24 11.98
CA THR A 153 -1.30 1.87 11.47
C THR A 153 -0.82 1.85 10.01
N GLU A 154 -1.27 2.82 9.20
CA GLU A 154 -0.92 2.93 7.79
C GLU A 154 0.59 3.13 7.58
N GLU A 155 1.18 4.09 8.30
CA GLU A 155 2.60 4.39 8.15
C GLU A 155 3.49 3.26 8.69
N VAL A 156 3.00 2.53 9.71
CA VAL A 156 3.66 1.31 10.21
C VAL A 156 3.60 0.21 9.16
N GLU A 157 2.44 -0.01 8.55
CA GLU A 157 2.24 -0.97 7.46
C GLU A 157 3.16 -0.69 6.29
N ASP A 158 3.15 0.54 5.77
CA ASP A 158 3.99 0.96 4.66
C ASP A 158 5.48 0.70 4.94
N THR A 159 5.95 1.12 6.12
CA THR A 159 7.38 1.01 6.45
C THR A 159 7.82 -0.42 6.71
N GLU A 160 7.01 -1.23 7.40
CA GLU A 160 7.36 -2.62 7.70
C GLU A 160 7.33 -3.49 6.44
N ILE A 161 6.38 -3.26 5.50
CA ILE A 161 6.33 -3.99 4.23
C ILE A 161 7.52 -3.62 3.34
N VAL A 162 7.83 -2.32 3.16
CA VAL A 162 9.01 -1.94 2.37
C VAL A 162 10.28 -2.52 3.00
N HIS A 163 10.43 -2.43 4.34
CA HIS A 163 11.59 -2.98 5.04
C HIS A 163 11.66 -4.51 4.94
N ALA A 164 10.52 -5.18 5.01
CA ALA A 164 10.43 -6.62 4.81
C ALA A 164 10.94 -7.03 3.42
N MET A 165 10.56 -6.33 2.37
CA MET A 165 10.81 -6.73 0.99
C MET A 165 12.13 -6.17 0.43
N ALA A 166 12.56 -4.98 0.87
CA ALA A 166 13.79 -4.30 0.45
C ALA A 166 14.59 -3.79 1.68
N PRO A 167 15.17 -4.70 2.49
CA PRO A 167 15.74 -4.35 3.81
C PRO A 167 16.97 -3.43 3.76
N GLY A 168 17.58 -3.27 2.61
CA GLY A 168 18.70 -2.36 2.39
C GLY A 168 18.29 -0.94 2.00
N ALA A 169 17.03 -0.71 1.63
CA ALA A 169 16.51 0.60 1.26
C ALA A 169 16.50 1.58 2.44
N THR A 170 16.53 2.87 2.12
CA THR A 170 16.23 3.93 3.09
C THR A 170 14.74 4.21 3.07
N LEU A 171 14.11 4.15 4.23
CA LEU A 171 12.71 4.51 4.46
C LEU A 171 12.68 6.00 4.83
N ASP A 172 11.98 6.83 4.08
CA ASP A 172 11.79 8.25 4.39
C ASP A 172 10.30 8.55 4.56
N VAL A 173 9.84 8.59 5.80
CA VAL A 173 8.45 8.94 6.14
C VAL A 173 8.35 10.46 6.16
N VAL A 174 7.52 11.01 5.28
CA VAL A 174 7.38 12.44 5.08
C VAL A 174 6.06 12.93 5.66
N LEU A 175 6.15 13.68 6.76
CA LEU A 175 4.99 14.37 7.33
C LEU A 175 4.54 15.49 6.38
N VAL A 176 3.38 15.34 5.77
CA VAL A 176 2.77 16.32 4.84
C VAL A 176 1.60 17.06 5.50
N PRO A 177 1.34 18.32 5.12
CA PRO A 177 0.20 19.06 5.65
C PRO A 177 -1.09 18.44 5.15
N GLY A 178 -2.03 18.26 6.07
CA GLY A 178 -3.39 17.92 5.72
C GLY A 178 -3.80 16.56 6.22
N ASN A 179 -5.04 16.52 6.70
CA ASN A 179 -5.80 15.30 6.85
C ASN A 179 -6.35 14.97 5.44
N ALA A 180 -5.94 13.86 4.82
CA ALA A 180 -6.49 13.43 3.53
C ALA A 180 -8.03 13.33 3.60
N ALA A 181 -8.58 12.93 4.76
CA ALA A 181 -10.01 12.97 5.02
C ALA A 181 -10.65 14.38 5.02
N ALA A 182 -9.84 15.45 4.93
CA ALA A 182 -10.35 16.83 4.85
C ALA A 182 -10.68 17.27 3.41
N GLY A 183 -10.65 16.34 2.46
CA GLY A 183 -11.16 16.51 1.10
C GLY A 183 -10.08 16.83 0.05
N PRO A 184 -10.50 16.94 -1.23
CA PRO A 184 -9.63 16.94 -2.42
C PRO A 184 -8.57 18.04 -2.43
N ALA A 185 -8.88 19.23 -1.93
CA ALA A 185 -7.92 20.33 -1.88
C ALA A 185 -6.73 20.02 -0.97
N ASN A 186 -6.98 19.43 0.21
CA ASN A 186 -5.93 19.00 1.14
C ASN A 186 -5.14 17.83 0.58
N PHE A 187 -5.82 16.86 -0.02
CA PHE A 187 -5.18 15.75 -0.71
C PHE A 187 -4.22 16.25 -1.81
N THR A 188 -4.66 17.19 -2.64
CA THR A 188 -3.85 17.82 -3.69
C THR A 188 -2.60 18.51 -3.12
N LEU A 189 -2.74 19.21 -2.00
CA LEU A 189 -1.62 19.86 -1.31
C LEU A 189 -0.65 18.83 -0.71
N ALA A 190 -1.17 17.75 -0.11
CA ALA A 190 -0.37 16.66 0.45
C ALA A 190 0.47 15.98 -0.62
N ILE A 191 -0.14 15.55 -1.73
CA ILE A 191 0.56 14.94 -2.88
C ILE A 191 1.64 15.89 -3.44
N SER A 192 1.30 17.17 -3.65
CA SER A 192 2.25 18.14 -4.15
C SER A 192 3.43 18.39 -3.19
N GLY A 193 3.17 18.36 -1.89
CA GLY A 193 4.18 18.46 -0.82
C GLY A 193 5.12 17.27 -0.78
N LEU A 194 4.54 16.07 -0.81
CA LEU A 194 5.25 14.79 -0.83
C LEU A 194 6.22 14.71 -2.02
N ILE A 195 5.75 15.02 -3.22
CA ILE A 195 6.57 14.99 -4.43
C ILE A 195 7.75 15.96 -4.33
N ARG A 196 7.55 17.18 -3.83
CA ARG A 196 8.66 18.14 -3.61
C ARG A 196 9.67 17.60 -2.59
N ALA A 197 9.20 16.97 -1.52
CA ALA A 197 10.08 16.34 -0.53
C ALA A 197 10.89 15.20 -1.16
N ALA A 198 10.24 14.31 -1.90
CA ALA A 198 10.87 13.19 -2.58
C ALA A 198 11.95 13.64 -3.58
N ILE A 199 11.69 14.70 -4.36
CA ILE A 199 12.69 15.30 -5.26
C ILE A 199 13.90 15.82 -4.45
N THR A 200 13.66 16.51 -3.34
CA THR A 200 14.71 17.04 -2.46
C THR A 200 15.56 15.92 -1.86
N GLN A 201 14.93 14.81 -1.48
CA GLN A 201 15.57 13.62 -0.93
C GLN A 201 16.24 12.74 -1.99
N ARG A 202 16.06 13.05 -3.28
CA ARG A 202 16.50 12.20 -4.41
C ARG A 202 15.95 10.78 -4.30
N ALA A 203 14.67 10.67 -3.99
CA ALA A 203 13.99 9.40 -3.88
C ALA A 203 14.08 8.59 -5.18
N ALA A 204 14.14 7.28 -5.07
CA ALA A 204 13.96 6.36 -6.17
C ALA A 204 12.46 6.10 -6.43
N VAL A 205 11.72 5.90 -5.33
CA VAL A 205 10.31 5.52 -5.36
C VAL A 205 9.52 6.35 -4.35
N ILE A 206 8.29 6.71 -4.72
CA ILE A 206 7.26 7.21 -3.80
C ILE A 206 6.17 6.14 -3.71
N SER A 207 5.85 5.69 -2.49
CA SER A 207 4.73 4.81 -2.17
C SER A 207 3.59 5.64 -1.59
N ILE A 208 2.40 5.58 -2.19
CA ILE A 208 1.23 6.35 -1.75
C ILE A 208 0.07 5.41 -1.48
N SER A 209 -0.11 5.05 -0.23
CA SER A 209 -1.19 4.18 0.24
C SER A 209 -2.45 4.99 0.60
N ALA A 210 -2.73 6.01 -0.20
CA ALA A 210 -3.90 6.87 -0.05
C ALA A 210 -4.52 7.15 -1.42
N SER A 211 -5.83 7.09 -1.49
CA SER A 211 -6.57 7.30 -2.74
C SER A 211 -7.90 8.00 -2.50
N GLU A 212 -8.36 8.77 -3.50
CA GLU A 212 -9.63 9.46 -3.49
C GLU A 212 -10.31 9.37 -4.86
N GLY A 213 -11.62 9.18 -4.88
CA GLY A 213 -12.38 9.02 -6.13
C GLY A 213 -12.24 10.21 -7.08
N GLU A 214 -12.04 9.93 -8.37
CA GLU A 214 -11.82 10.95 -9.41
C GLU A 214 -12.91 12.04 -9.43
N THR A 215 -14.17 11.68 -9.16
CA THR A 215 -15.32 12.59 -9.26
C THR A 215 -15.35 13.67 -8.18
N LEU A 216 -14.51 13.55 -7.14
CA LEU A 216 -14.38 14.55 -6.08
C LEU A 216 -13.56 15.77 -6.50
N PHE A 217 -12.63 15.58 -7.44
CA PHE A 217 -11.67 16.61 -7.80
C PHE A 217 -12.18 17.57 -8.86
N THR A 218 -11.87 18.83 -8.69
CA THR A 218 -11.99 19.82 -9.75
C THR A 218 -10.93 19.59 -10.82
N ARG A 219 -11.17 20.09 -12.04
CA ARG A 219 -10.16 20.02 -13.12
C ARG A 219 -8.85 20.71 -12.76
N ALA A 220 -8.89 21.74 -11.92
CA ALA A 220 -7.69 22.45 -11.47
C ALA A 220 -6.86 21.59 -10.51
N GLU A 221 -7.48 20.90 -9.58
CA GLU A 221 -6.83 19.98 -8.65
C GLU A 221 -6.21 18.77 -9.38
N VAL A 222 -6.94 18.17 -10.32
CA VAL A 222 -6.41 17.11 -11.20
C VAL A 222 -5.18 17.58 -11.95
N ALA A 223 -5.24 18.78 -12.58
CA ALA A 223 -4.11 19.34 -13.30
C ALA A 223 -2.91 19.64 -12.39
N GLN A 224 -3.15 20.05 -11.15
CA GLN A 224 -2.09 20.28 -10.16
C GLN A 224 -1.43 18.96 -9.72
N ILE A 225 -2.20 17.92 -9.44
CA ILE A 225 -1.67 16.56 -9.10
C ILE A 225 -0.85 16.04 -10.30
N HIS A 226 -1.41 16.04 -11.50
CA HIS A 226 -0.72 15.59 -12.71
C HIS A 226 0.60 16.35 -12.96
N ALA A 227 0.60 17.67 -12.78
CA ALA A 227 1.81 18.48 -12.93
C ALA A 227 2.87 18.13 -11.88
N ALA A 228 2.48 17.84 -10.62
CA ALA A 228 3.39 17.38 -9.58
C ALA A 228 3.98 16.01 -9.91
N LEU A 229 3.13 15.06 -10.36
CA LEU A 229 3.56 13.73 -10.82
C LEU A 229 4.52 13.84 -12.02
N GLY A 230 4.27 14.78 -12.93
CA GLY A 230 5.19 15.11 -14.03
C GLY A 230 6.56 15.58 -13.55
N GLN A 231 6.63 16.32 -12.42
CA GLN A 231 7.91 16.69 -11.82
C GLN A 231 8.64 15.45 -11.26
N ALA A 232 7.95 14.56 -10.56
CA ALA A 232 8.55 13.30 -10.10
C ALA A 232 9.12 12.49 -11.28
N ALA A 233 8.32 12.30 -12.34
CA ALA A 233 8.74 11.63 -13.57
C ALA A 233 9.97 12.29 -14.22
N GLY A 234 10.01 13.62 -14.28
CA GLY A 234 11.14 14.40 -14.80
C GLY A 234 12.43 14.25 -13.99
N HIS A 235 12.34 13.83 -12.73
CA HIS A 235 13.48 13.52 -11.86
C HIS A 235 13.80 12.02 -11.81
N GLY A 236 13.14 11.20 -12.62
CA GLY A 236 13.35 9.75 -12.65
C GLY A 236 12.79 9.03 -11.43
N ILE A 237 11.81 9.61 -10.72
CA ILE A 237 11.18 9.00 -9.55
C ILE A 237 9.98 8.18 -10.00
N THR A 238 9.89 6.93 -9.56
CA THR A 238 8.70 6.11 -9.75
C THR A 238 7.67 6.45 -8.69
N VAL A 239 6.42 6.68 -9.09
CA VAL A 239 5.28 6.82 -8.16
C VAL A 239 4.41 5.58 -8.24
N VAL A 240 4.21 4.93 -7.10
CA VAL A 240 3.34 3.77 -6.92
C VAL A 240 2.18 4.19 -6.02
N ALA A 241 0.95 3.84 -6.38
CA ALA A 241 -0.20 4.23 -5.56
C ALA A 241 -1.30 3.17 -5.52
N SER A 242 -1.96 3.08 -4.36
CA SER A 242 -3.11 2.22 -4.13
C SER A 242 -4.29 2.58 -5.04
N SER A 243 -4.95 1.57 -5.60
CA SER A 243 -6.12 1.79 -6.46
C SER A 243 -7.41 2.04 -5.68
N GLY A 244 -7.39 1.81 -4.35
CA GLY A 244 -8.52 1.95 -3.44
C GLY A 244 -9.10 0.61 -2.99
N ASP A 245 -9.92 0.66 -1.94
CA ASP A 245 -10.36 -0.51 -1.19
C ASP A 245 -11.88 -0.76 -1.28
N THR A 246 -12.59 0.00 -2.09
CA THR A 246 -14.05 -0.08 -2.19
C THR A 246 -14.52 -0.54 -3.57
N GLY A 247 -13.72 -1.40 -4.20
CA GLY A 247 -14.05 -2.02 -5.48
C GLY A 247 -14.21 -1.02 -6.62
N ALA A 248 -15.23 -1.22 -7.45
CA ALA A 248 -15.43 -0.40 -8.64
C ALA A 248 -16.06 0.98 -8.37
N VAL A 249 -16.26 1.41 -7.11
CA VAL A 249 -17.02 2.64 -6.79
C VAL A 249 -16.24 3.72 -6.07
N SER A 250 -15.05 3.47 -5.57
CA SER A 250 -14.31 4.30 -4.62
C SER A 250 -15.09 4.60 -3.31
N ASP A 251 -14.44 5.20 -2.32
CA ASP A 251 -15.00 5.49 -0.98
C ASP A 251 -16.24 6.40 -0.98
N ASN A 252 -16.51 7.04 -2.10
CA ASN A 252 -17.68 7.90 -2.28
C ASN A 252 -18.92 7.17 -2.79
N GLY A 253 -18.79 5.87 -3.07
CA GLY A 253 -19.87 5.06 -3.59
C GLY A 253 -20.19 5.29 -5.08
N PRO A 254 -21.33 4.74 -5.53
CA PRO A 254 -21.74 4.84 -6.93
C PRO A 254 -21.79 6.28 -7.45
N PRO A 255 -21.52 6.47 -8.74
CA PRO A 255 -21.33 5.48 -9.80
C PRO A 255 -19.93 4.85 -9.81
N ARG A 256 -19.68 3.88 -10.74
CA ARG A 256 -18.35 3.32 -10.99
C ARG A 256 -17.36 4.42 -11.27
N GLN A 257 -16.22 4.35 -10.59
CA GLN A 257 -15.10 5.26 -10.76
C GLN A 257 -13.83 4.64 -10.21
N VAL A 258 -12.69 5.10 -10.68
CA VAL A 258 -11.37 4.81 -10.14
C VAL A 258 -10.87 5.97 -9.29
N SER A 259 -9.76 5.79 -8.60
CA SER A 259 -9.23 6.76 -7.66
C SER A 259 -7.93 7.39 -8.13
N LEU A 260 -7.72 8.67 -7.77
CA LEU A 260 -6.44 9.36 -7.82
C LEU A 260 -5.62 9.02 -6.57
N PRO A 261 -4.25 8.94 -6.66
CA PRO A 261 -3.47 9.22 -7.86
C PRO A 261 -3.25 8.01 -8.78
N ALA A 262 -3.73 6.80 -8.46
CA ALA A 262 -3.53 5.57 -9.23
C ALA A 262 -4.02 5.65 -10.68
N SER A 263 -5.04 6.44 -10.95
CA SER A 263 -5.57 6.62 -12.30
C SER A 263 -4.75 7.56 -13.19
N ASP A 264 -3.78 8.31 -12.63
CA ASP A 264 -2.89 9.14 -13.43
C ASP A 264 -1.94 8.27 -14.28
N PRO A 265 -1.76 8.55 -15.58
CA PRO A 265 -0.89 7.75 -16.46
C PRO A 265 0.59 7.70 -16.06
N LEU A 266 1.04 8.57 -15.17
CA LEU A 266 2.42 8.63 -14.66
C LEU A 266 2.63 7.78 -13.40
N VAL A 267 1.57 7.15 -12.88
CA VAL A 267 1.55 6.37 -11.64
C VAL A 267 1.39 4.89 -11.94
N LEU A 268 2.13 4.05 -11.25
CA LEU A 268 1.88 2.61 -11.20
C LEU A 268 0.74 2.36 -10.22
N GLY A 269 -0.45 2.12 -10.73
CA GLY A 269 -1.64 1.81 -9.94
C GLY A 269 -1.64 0.36 -9.47
N VAL A 270 -1.83 0.14 -8.16
CA VAL A 270 -1.74 -1.17 -7.52
C VAL A 270 -3.07 -1.60 -6.94
N GLY A 271 -3.59 -2.73 -7.42
CA GLY A 271 -4.79 -3.40 -6.91
C GLY A 271 -4.49 -4.45 -5.84
N GLY A 272 -5.55 -5.09 -5.37
CA GLY A 272 -5.50 -6.07 -4.28
C GLY A 272 -5.82 -7.49 -4.72
N THR A 273 -5.12 -8.45 -4.14
CA THR A 273 -5.38 -9.90 -4.25
C THR A 273 -5.54 -10.53 -2.87
N ALA A 274 -5.97 -11.78 -2.83
CA ALA A 274 -5.92 -12.65 -1.65
C ALA A 274 -4.91 -13.77 -1.93
N LEU A 275 -3.80 -13.82 -1.19
CA LEU A 275 -2.69 -14.73 -1.40
C LEU A 275 -2.98 -16.11 -0.82
N ASN A 276 -2.76 -17.14 -1.61
CA ASN A 276 -2.67 -18.52 -1.14
C ASN A 276 -1.24 -19.01 -1.27
N ALA A 277 -0.54 -19.14 -0.16
CA ALA A 277 0.82 -19.66 -0.09
C ALA A 277 0.97 -20.68 1.04
N SER A 278 2.06 -21.44 1.03
CA SER A 278 2.37 -22.39 2.08
C SER A 278 2.79 -21.68 3.36
N TYR A 279 2.10 -21.88 4.46
CA TYR A 279 2.51 -21.41 5.79
C TYR A 279 3.79 -22.11 6.32
N GLN A 280 4.24 -23.19 5.70
CA GLN A 280 5.48 -23.86 6.07
C GLN A 280 6.69 -23.34 5.29
N THR A 281 6.50 -23.00 4.02
CA THR A 281 7.62 -22.69 3.10
C THR A 281 7.51 -21.36 2.40
N GLY A 282 6.36 -20.68 2.46
CA GLY A 282 6.06 -19.51 1.64
C GLY A 282 5.83 -19.81 0.15
N ALA A 283 5.84 -21.10 -0.26
CA ALA A 283 5.65 -21.44 -1.66
C ALA A 283 4.30 -20.93 -2.17
N TYR A 284 4.33 -20.23 -3.28
CA TYR A 284 3.15 -19.69 -3.94
C TYR A 284 2.26 -20.80 -4.49
N HIS A 285 0.96 -20.75 -4.23
CA HIS A 285 -0.04 -21.71 -4.71
C HIS A 285 -1.09 -21.06 -5.62
N GLY A 286 -1.25 -19.73 -5.55
CA GLY A 286 -2.19 -18.98 -6.36
C GLY A 286 -2.68 -17.73 -5.65
N GLU A 287 -3.43 -16.90 -6.38
CA GLU A 287 -4.13 -15.72 -5.87
C GLU A 287 -5.50 -15.61 -6.51
N MET A 288 -6.40 -14.93 -5.84
CA MET A 288 -7.67 -14.46 -6.40
C MET A 288 -7.81 -12.96 -6.16
N ALA A 289 -8.68 -12.29 -6.90
CA ALA A 289 -8.97 -10.89 -6.63
C ALA A 289 -9.45 -10.70 -5.19
N TRP A 290 -8.93 -9.67 -4.51
CA TRP A 290 -9.37 -9.34 -3.16
C TRP A 290 -10.81 -8.83 -3.18
N ASN A 291 -11.67 -9.50 -2.42
CA ASN A 291 -13.04 -9.10 -2.16
C ASN A 291 -13.49 -9.64 -0.79
N ALA A 292 -13.77 -8.75 0.14
CA ALA A 292 -14.26 -9.02 1.49
C ALA A 292 -15.66 -8.40 1.70
N ASP A 293 -16.54 -8.55 0.73
CA ASP A 293 -17.91 -8.05 0.66
C ASP A 293 -18.02 -6.51 0.63
N THR A 294 -17.57 -5.82 1.69
CA THR A 294 -17.63 -4.34 1.80
C THR A 294 -16.37 -3.66 1.30
N ASP A 295 -15.27 -4.40 1.25
CA ASP A 295 -13.95 -3.94 0.85
C ASP A 295 -13.44 -4.84 -0.27
N ALA A 296 -12.90 -4.25 -1.34
CA ALA A 296 -12.43 -4.99 -2.50
C ALA A 296 -11.43 -4.15 -3.30
N SER A 297 -10.62 -4.83 -4.13
CA SER A 297 -9.65 -4.18 -5.01
C SER A 297 -10.28 -3.07 -5.84
N GLY A 298 -9.77 -1.85 -5.69
CA GLY A 298 -10.18 -0.71 -6.50
C GLY A 298 -9.78 -0.89 -7.96
N GLY A 299 -10.71 -0.62 -8.90
CA GLY A 299 -10.36 -0.77 -10.29
C GLY A 299 -11.50 -0.46 -11.26
N GLY A 300 -11.13 -0.35 -12.54
CA GLY A 300 -12.04 0.04 -13.60
C GLY A 300 -11.37 0.93 -14.65
N TYR A 301 -12.09 1.93 -15.12
CA TYR A 301 -11.64 2.84 -16.17
C TYR A 301 -11.77 4.29 -15.72
N SER A 302 -10.71 5.07 -15.92
CA SER A 302 -10.70 6.51 -15.61
C SER A 302 -11.77 7.27 -16.38
N GLN A 303 -12.33 8.28 -15.75
CA GLN A 303 -13.22 9.27 -16.38
C GLN A 303 -12.48 10.55 -16.77
N LEU A 304 -11.22 10.68 -16.31
CA LEU A 304 -10.41 11.89 -16.48
C LEU A 304 -9.30 11.70 -17.51
N PHE A 305 -8.66 10.53 -17.53
CA PHE A 305 -7.48 10.27 -18.34
C PHE A 305 -7.80 9.33 -19.51
N GLY A 306 -7.40 9.76 -20.71
CA GLY A 306 -7.40 8.90 -21.89
C GLY A 306 -6.40 7.74 -21.74
N ARG A 307 -6.62 6.67 -22.49
CA ARG A 307 -5.71 5.53 -22.55
C ARG A 307 -4.30 5.99 -22.93
N PRO A 308 -3.27 5.75 -22.09
CA PRO A 308 -1.88 6.05 -22.43
C PRO A 308 -1.35 5.03 -23.47
N SER A 309 -0.32 5.44 -24.22
CA SER A 309 0.25 4.61 -25.30
C SER A 309 0.76 3.24 -24.85
N TYR A 310 1.23 3.09 -23.62
CA TYR A 310 1.67 1.80 -23.11
C TYR A 310 0.51 0.80 -22.93
N GLN A 311 -0.74 1.28 -22.85
CA GLN A 311 -1.94 0.44 -22.82
C GLN A 311 -2.54 0.18 -24.21
N ASP A 312 -1.95 0.70 -25.30
CA ASP A 312 -2.44 0.48 -26.64
C ASP A 312 -2.39 -1.01 -27.01
N GLY A 313 -3.52 -1.52 -27.52
CA GLY A 313 -3.65 -2.92 -27.95
C GLY A 313 -3.74 -3.93 -26.80
N VAL A 314 -3.90 -3.49 -25.55
CA VAL A 314 -4.23 -4.39 -24.43
C VAL A 314 -5.71 -4.76 -24.52
N PRO A 315 -6.05 -6.07 -24.59
CA PRO A 315 -7.45 -6.49 -24.60
C PRO A 315 -8.20 -5.97 -23.38
N GLY A 316 -9.47 -5.59 -23.56
CA GLY A 316 -10.31 -5.06 -22.50
C GLY A 316 -10.14 -3.54 -22.24
N ILE A 317 -9.04 -2.91 -22.63
CA ILE A 317 -8.84 -1.46 -22.45
C ILE A 317 -9.38 -0.69 -23.65
N GLY A 318 -10.40 0.12 -23.42
CA GLY A 318 -11.03 0.99 -24.42
C GLY A 318 -10.25 2.30 -24.66
N ALA A 319 -10.96 3.42 -24.74
CA ALA A 319 -10.39 4.74 -24.99
C ALA A 319 -9.82 5.41 -23.73
N MET A 320 -10.18 4.91 -22.55
CA MET A 320 -9.80 5.49 -21.26
C MET A 320 -8.73 4.62 -20.55
N ARG A 321 -7.96 5.24 -19.66
CA ARG A 321 -6.97 4.57 -18.83
C ARG A 321 -7.61 3.44 -18.02
N GLY A 322 -7.11 2.22 -18.14
CA GLY A 322 -7.47 1.07 -17.30
C GLY A 322 -6.65 1.03 -16.02
N VAL A 323 -7.27 0.75 -14.88
CA VAL A 323 -6.70 0.68 -13.53
C VAL A 323 -7.19 -0.61 -12.86
N PRO A 324 -6.35 -1.30 -12.07
CA PRO A 324 -4.94 -1.04 -11.79
C PRO A 324 -4.00 -1.52 -12.91
N ASP A 325 -2.69 -1.25 -12.77
CA ASP A 325 -1.67 -1.81 -13.65
C ASP A 325 -1.24 -3.20 -13.20
N VAL A 326 -1.12 -3.38 -11.90
CA VAL A 326 -0.62 -4.57 -11.21
C VAL A 326 -1.34 -4.76 -9.88
N ALA A 327 -1.13 -5.88 -9.19
CA ALA A 327 -1.71 -6.14 -7.87
C ALA A 327 -0.74 -6.90 -6.94
N ALA A 328 -1.08 -7.00 -5.67
CA ALA A 328 -0.48 -7.92 -4.69
C ALA A 328 -1.45 -8.15 -3.54
N ASP A 329 -1.09 -9.01 -2.56
CA ASP A 329 -1.95 -9.35 -1.44
C ASP A 329 -2.42 -8.12 -0.65
N ALA A 330 -3.72 -8.06 -0.43
CA ALA A 330 -4.44 -6.98 0.23
C ALA A 330 -5.49 -7.51 1.24
N ASP A 331 -5.68 -8.83 1.28
CA ASP A 331 -6.70 -9.45 2.12
C ASP A 331 -6.16 -9.69 3.54
N SER A 332 -6.78 -9.06 4.53
CA SER A 332 -6.38 -9.22 5.93
C SER A 332 -6.38 -10.68 6.41
N THR A 333 -7.09 -11.58 5.73
CA THR A 333 -7.13 -13.01 6.09
C THR A 333 -5.99 -13.83 5.50
N THR A 334 -5.23 -13.26 4.56
CA THR A 334 -4.03 -13.85 3.93
C THR A 334 -2.78 -12.97 4.10
N ALA A 335 -2.82 -12.04 5.02
CA ALA A 335 -1.90 -10.93 5.19
C ALA A 335 -0.51 -11.32 5.70
N MET A 336 0.46 -10.44 5.44
CA MET A 336 1.71 -10.39 6.19
C MET A 336 1.46 -9.91 7.63
N ALA A 337 2.15 -10.48 8.61
CA ALA A 337 2.14 -10.01 9.98
C ALA A 337 2.96 -8.73 10.13
N LEU A 338 2.36 -7.71 10.71
CA LEU A 338 2.98 -6.44 11.12
C LEU A 338 3.08 -6.37 12.64
N THR A 339 3.92 -5.48 13.15
CA THR A 339 3.99 -5.17 14.58
C THR A 339 3.46 -3.77 14.86
N PHE A 340 2.61 -3.64 15.87
CA PHE A 340 2.03 -2.37 16.28
C PHE A 340 2.03 -2.21 17.79
N THR A 341 2.16 -0.98 18.29
CA THR A 341 2.13 -0.63 19.75
C THR A 341 2.95 -1.58 20.65
N GLY A 342 4.24 -1.72 20.33
CA GLY A 342 5.18 -2.48 21.16
C GLY A 342 5.23 -3.99 20.89
N GLY A 343 4.79 -4.40 19.69
CA GLY A 343 5.00 -5.77 19.19
C GLY A 343 3.74 -6.65 19.17
N VAL A 344 2.57 -6.07 19.29
CA VAL A 344 1.31 -6.79 18.98
C VAL A 344 1.28 -7.08 17.50
N LEU A 345 1.02 -8.33 17.12
CA LEU A 345 0.90 -8.69 15.71
C LEU A 345 -0.49 -8.32 15.19
N ILE A 346 -0.49 -7.57 14.09
CA ILE A 346 -1.69 -7.21 13.33
C ILE A 346 -1.54 -7.67 11.88
N PRO A 347 -2.63 -7.96 11.16
CA PRO A 347 -2.55 -8.27 9.74
C PRO A 347 -2.38 -6.98 8.93
N ALA A 348 -1.57 -7.04 7.87
CA ALA A 348 -1.60 -6.06 6.79
C ALA A 348 -2.91 -6.15 6.01
N GLN A 349 -3.36 -5.05 5.39
CA GLN A 349 -4.59 -5.10 4.60
C GLN A 349 -4.73 -3.94 3.62
N GLY A 350 -5.69 -4.11 2.69
CA GLY A 350 -6.00 -3.10 1.69
C GLY A 350 -5.00 -3.05 0.53
N THR A 351 -5.34 -2.30 -0.48
CA THR A 351 -4.38 -1.95 -1.54
C THR A 351 -3.22 -1.12 -0.98
N SER A 352 -3.37 -0.65 0.28
CA SER A 352 -2.33 -0.06 1.11
C SER A 352 -1.18 -1.04 1.38
N ALA A 353 -1.45 -2.32 1.66
CA ALA A 353 -0.42 -3.35 1.83
C ALA A 353 0.28 -3.72 0.50
N ALA A 354 -0.49 -3.80 -0.58
CA ALA A 354 0.01 -4.12 -1.91
C ALA A 354 0.96 -3.05 -2.48
N THR A 355 0.70 -1.78 -2.18
CA THR A 355 1.44 -0.63 -2.71
C THR A 355 2.90 -0.60 -2.24
N PRO A 356 3.23 -0.67 -0.94
CA PRO A 356 4.62 -0.70 -0.46
C PRO A 356 5.37 -1.98 -0.89
N LEU A 357 4.69 -3.10 -1.09
CA LEU A 357 5.29 -4.29 -1.69
C LEU A 357 5.82 -3.98 -3.10
N TRP A 358 4.99 -3.36 -3.96
CA TRP A 358 5.42 -2.97 -5.29
C TRP A 358 6.48 -1.86 -5.26
N ALA A 359 6.39 -0.91 -4.33
CA ALA A 359 7.43 0.11 -4.15
C ALA A 359 8.79 -0.54 -3.82
N ALA A 360 8.79 -1.56 -2.96
CA ALA A 360 9.99 -2.35 -2.67
C ALA A 360 10.51 -3.09 -3.89
N VAL A 361 9.65 -3.75 -4.69
CA VAL A 361 10.04 -4.44 -5.93
C VAL A 361 10.68 -3.47 -6.93
N ILE A 362 10.15 -2.25 -7.04
CA ILE A 362 10.77 -1.22 -7.89
C ILE A 362 12.13 -0.77 -7.34
N ALA A 363 12.26 -0.56 -6.02
CA ALA A 363 13.55 -0.23 -5.41
C ALA A 363 14.62 -1.31 -5.64
N LEU A 364 14.22 -2.60 -5.62
CA LEU A 364 15.11 -3.70 -6.01
C LEU A 364 15.50 -3.61 -7.50
N ALA A 365 14.57 -3.22 -8.37
CA ALA A 365 14.82 -3.08 -9.80
C ALA A 365 15.73 -1.86 -10.11
N ASP A 366 15.58 -0.76 -9.37
CA ASP A 366 16.46 0.41 -9.45
C ASP A 366 17.90 0.05 -9.06
N GLN A 367 18.08 -0.67 -7.94
CA GLN A 367 19.40 -1.18 -7.53
C GLN A 367 19.99 -2.10 -8.61
N GLU A 368 19.23 -3.06 -9.14
CA GLU A 368 19.69 -3.98 -10.18
C GLU A 368 20.07 -3.24 -11.46
N ALA A 369 19.34 -2.18 -11.81
CA ALA A 369 19.63 -1.32 -12.96
C ALA A 369 20.81 -0.37 -12.73
N GLY A 370 21.22 -0.13 -11.48
CA GLY A 370 22.20 0.89 -11.10
C GLY A 370 21.73 2.33 -11.36
N ARG A 371 20.42 2.55 -11.50
CA ARG A 371 19.79 3.85 -11.75
C ARG A 371 18.30 3.80 -11.48
N HIS A 372 17.68 4.93 -11.19
CA HIS A 372 16.23 5.03 -11.09
C HIS A 372 15.55 4.78 -12.45
N LEU A 373 14.47 4.00 -12.45
CA LEU A 373 13.71 3.62 -13.64
C LEU A 373 12.69 4.70 -14.06
N GLY A 374 12.23 5.53 -13.13
CA GLY A 374 11.23 6.55 -13.39
C GLY A 374 9.84 5.96 -13.65
N VAL A 375 9.11 6.47 -14.66
CA VAL A 375 7.79 5.93 -15.02
C VAL A 375 7.94 4.51 -15.55
N VAL A 376 7.63 3.52 -14.74
CA VAL A 376 7.87 2.08 -15.04
C VAL A 376 6.76 1.44 -15.88
N ASN A 377 5.57 2.06 -15.97
CA ASN A 377 4.42 1.51 -16.67
C ASN A 377 4.75 1.00 -18.09
N PRO A 378 5.48 1.75 -18.96
CA PRO A 378 5.84 1.23 -20.29
C PRO A 378 6.67 -0.05 -20.24
N ALA A 379 7.54 -0.19 -19.23
CA ALA A 379 8.36 -1.39 -19.05
C ALA A 379 7.53 -2.57 -18.54
N ILE A 380 6.67 -2.35 -17.55
CA ILE A 380 5.70 -3.34 -17.02
C ILE A 380 4.85 -3.90 -18.17
N TYR A 381 4.21 -3.04 -18.95
CA TYR A 381 3.35 -3.44 -20.06
C TYR A 381 4.12 -4.14 -21.18
N ARG A 382 5.37 -3.77 -21.42
CA ARG A 382 6.24 -4.46 -22.39
C ARG A 382 6.59 -5.88 -21.92
N VAL A 383 6.95 -6.07 -20.66
CA VAL A 383 7.22 -7.39 -20.08
C VAL A 383 5.96 -8.26 -20.09
N ALA A 384 4.83 -7.69 -19.63
CA ALA A 384 3.55 -8.40 -19.54
C ALA A 384 3.00 -8.84 -20.91
N ARG A 385 3.27 -8.09 -21.97
CA ARG A 385 2.88 -8.45 -23.35
C ARG A 385 3.91 -9.33 -24.06
N GLY A 386 5.03 -9.60 -23.41
CA GLY A 386 6.10 -10.44 -23.93
C GLY A 386 5.98 -11.91 -23.58
N GLY A 387 6.91 -12.72 -24.07
CA GLY A 387 6.96 -14.17 -23.80
C GLY A 387 7.30 -14.54 -22.36
N GLU A 388 7.70 -13.57 -21.54
CA GLU A 388 8.07 -13.78 -20.14
C GLU A 388 6.91 -13.52 -19.16
N TYR A 389 5.71 -13.17 -19.64
CA TYR A 389 4.56 -12.78 -18.80
C TYR A 389 4.31 -13.76 -17.65
N HIS A 390 4.00 -15.01 -17.96
CA HIS A 390 3.66 -16.04 -16.97
C HIS A 390 4.83 -16.49 -16.08
N ARG A 391 6.02 -15.95 -16.31
CA ARG A 391 7.17 -16.14 -15.43
C ARG A 391 7.44 -14.95 -14.55
N ALA A 392 7.10 -13.74 -15.03
CA ALA A 392 7.34 -12.48 -14.36
C ALA A 392 6.13 -12.01 -13.51
N PHE A 393 4.96 -12.53 -13.82
CA PHE A 393 3.70 -12.22 -13.13
C PHE A 393 2.92 -13.48 -12.83
N HIS A 394 2.22 -13.47 -11.73
CA HIS A 394 1.14 -14.40 -11.42
C HIS A 394 -0.17 -13.81 -11.94
N ASP A 395 -0.70 -14.41 -13.01
CA ASP A 395 -1.96 -14.01 -13.64
C ASP A 395 -3.14 -14.37 -12.74
N VAL A 396 -3.88 -13.39 -12.25
CA VAL A 396 -5.01 -13.57 -11.33
C VAL A 396 -6.30 -13.58 -12.12
N VAL A 397 -6.91 -14.76 -12.26
CA VAL A 397 -8.02 -15.00 -13.22
C VAL A 397 -9.36 -15.28 -12.55
N THR A 398 -9.47 -15.15 -11.24
CA THR A 398 -10.68 -15.46 -10.47
C THR A 398 -11.01 -14.37 -9.46
N GLY A 399 -12.31 -14.18 -9.21
CA GLY A 399 -12.85 -13.17 -8.31
C GLY A 399 -13.34 -11.94 -9.07
N ASP A 400 -13.81 -10.98 -8.32
CA ASP A 400 -14.36 -9.72 -8.84
C ASP A 400 -14.19 -8.60 -7.80
N ASN A 401 -14.47 -7.34 -8.18
CA ASN A 401 -14.48 -6.21 -7.28
C ASN A 401 -15.85 -5.59 -7.04
N SER A 402 -16.88 -6.43 -7.04
CA SER A 402 -18.23 -6.03 -6.59
C SER A 402 -18.22 -5.78 -5.08
N VAL A 403 -19.00 -4.81 -4.62
CA VAL A 403 -19.04 -4.47 -3.19
C VAL A 403 -20.48 -4.36 -2.66
N LEU A 404 -20.65 -4.70 -1.39
CA LEU A 404 -21.86 -4.46 -0.65
C LEU A 404 -21.87 -3.01 -0.14
N TRP A 405 -22.68 -2.17 -0.77
CA TRP A 405 -22.90 -0.78 -0.37
C TRP A 405 -24.21 -0.67 0.45
N PRO A 406 -24.41 0.36 1.28
CA PRO A 406 -25.66 0.53 2.05
C PRO A 406 -26.95 0.49 1.23
N SER A 407 -26.88 0.76 -0.09
CA SER A 407 -28.00 0.68 -1.01
C SER A 407 -28.19 -0.69 -1.69
N GLY A 408 -27.33 -1.68 -1.41
CA GLY A 408 -27.32 -3.02 -2.00
C GLY A 408 -26.00 -3.37 -2.67
N VAL A 409 -25.95 -4.52 -3.32
CA VAL A 409 -24.76 -4.98 -4.05
C VAL A 409 -24.54 -4.09 -5.28
N PHE A 410 -23.33 -3.57 -5.40
CA PHE A 410 -22.87 -2.83 -6.57
C PHE A 410 -21.91 -3.72 -7.37
N LEU A 411 -22.35 -4.14 -8.56
CA LEU A 411 -21.58 -5.04 -9.40
C LEU A 411 -20.34 -4.33 -9.95
N GLY A 412 -19.18 -4.92 -9.73
CA GLY A 412 -17.88 -4.47 -10.21
C GLY A 412 -17.51 -5.07 -11.57
N TYR A 413 -16.25 -5.41 -11.69
CA TYR A 413 -15.62 -6.09 -12.81
C TYR A 413 -15.14 -7.46 -12.36
N GLU A 414 -15.00 -8.39 -13.28
CA GLU A 414 -14.45 -9.72 -13.05
C GLU A 414 -12.95 -9.73 -13.37
N ALA A 415 -12.17 -10.46 -12.60
CA ALA A 415 -10.79 -10.82 -12.93
C ALA A 415 -10.78 -11.85 -14.09
N GLY A 416 -9.76 -11.81 -14.93
CA GLY A 416 -9.67 -12.67 -16.10
C GLY A 416 -8.26 -12.77 -16.67
N PRO A 417 -8.01 -13.66 -17.65
CA PRO A 417 -6.67 -13.89 -18.20
C PRO A 417 -6.03 -12.62 -18.81
N GLY A 418 -4.78 -12.37 -18.45
CA GLY A 418 -4.03 -11.21 -18.88
C GLY A 418 -4.40 -9.97 -18.07
N TRP A 419 -4.45 -8.80 -18.71
CA TRP A 419 -4.85 -7.59 -18.00
C TRP A 419 -6.37 -7.56 -17.79
N ASP A 420 -6.77 -7.30 -16.54
CA ASP A 420 -8.17 -7.05 -16.19
C ASP A 420 -8.31 -5.81 -15.27
N PRO A 421 -9.52 -5.22 -15.15
CA PRO A 421 -9.74 -4.00 -14.38
C PRO A 421 -9.90 -4.24 -12.86
N VAL A 422 -9.48 -5.37 -12.33
CA VAL A 422 -9.51 -5.73 -10.90
C VAL A 422 -8.09 -5.88 -10.34
N THR A 423 -7.22 -6.61 -11.09
CA THR A 423 -5.88 -7.01 -10.67
C THR A 423 -4.77 -6.58 -11.64
N GLY A 424 -5.12 -5.86 -12.71
CA GLY A 424 -4.16 -5.46 -13.73
C GLY A 424 -3.48 -6.68 -14.37
N TRP A 425 -2.16 -6.67 -14.48
CA TRP A 425 -1.35 -7.79 -14.96
C TRP A 425 -1.08 -8.86 -13.87
N GLY A 426 -1.68 -8.72 -12.67
CA GLY A 426 -1.47 -9.62 -11.54
C GLY A 426 -0.30 -9.22 -10.64
N SER A 427 0.15 -10.16 -9.80
CA SER A 427 1.20 -9.95 -8.81
C SER A 427 2.60 -10.35 -9.30
N PRO A 428 3.71 -9.90 -8.66
CA PRO A 428 5.04 -10.08 -9.21
C PRO A 428 5.66 -11.45 -8.83
N ASP A 429 6.35 -12.12 -9.75
CA ASP A 429 7.51 -12.93 -9.42
C ASP A 429 8.77 -12.06 -9.57
N ALA A 430 9.20 -11.44 -8.47
CA ALA A 430 10.27 -10.45 -8.47
C ALA A 430 11.60 -11.04 -8.95
N GLN A 431 11.86 -12.33 -8.74
CA GLN A 431 13.08 -12.99 -9.23
C GLN A 431 13.24 -12.87 -10.74
N VAL A 432 12.13 -12.90 -11.47
CA VAL A 432 12.10 -12.77 -12.93
C VAL A 432 11.86 -11.34 -13.37
N LEU A 433 10.93 -10.65 -12.71
CA LEU A 433 10.49 -9.31 -13.10
C LEU A 433 11.60 -8.26 -12.91
N VAL A 434 12.28 -8.25 -11.77
CA VAL A 434 13.31 -7.25 -11.42
C VAL A 434 14.43 -7.18 -12.48
N PRO A 435 15.07 -8.28 -12.89
CA PRO A 435 16.06 -8.23 -13.95
C PRO A 435 15.50 -7.82 -15.34
N LEU A 436 14.22 -8.10 -15.60
CA LEU A 436 13.56 -7.68 -16.84
C LEU A 436 13.34 -6.18 -16.87
N LEU A 437 12.86 -5.60 -15.76
CA LEU A 437 12.67 -4.14 -15.62
C LEU A 437 14.01 -3.41 -15.73
N ALA A 438 15.05 -3.90 -15.05
CA ALA A 438 16.39 -3.32 -15.08
C ALA A 438 16.94 -3.22 -16.51
N ARG A 439 16.74 -4.26 -17.35
CA ARG A 439 17.16 -4.27 -18.76
C ARG A 439 16.28 -3.39 -19.66
N SER A 440 14.98 -3.29 -19.36
CA SER A 440 14.01 -2.58 -20.22
C SER A 440 14.20 -1.07 -20.24
N ALA A 441 14.84 -0.52 -19.27
CA ALA A 441 15.02 0.92 -19.07
C ALA A 441 16.21 1.51 -19.88
N GLY A 442 16.82 0.76 -20.78
CA GLY A 442 17.95 1.18 -21.62
C GLY A 442 17.58 1.55 -23.08
N HIS A 443 16.28 1.56 -23.42
CA HIS A 443 15.81 1.81 -24.80
C HIS A 443 14.78 2.91 -24.87
#